data_c04fe32e1edbf12b56c72319de35fce0
#
_entry.id   c04fe32e1edbf12b56c72319de35fce0
#
_cell.length_a   1.000
_cell.length_b   1.000
_cell.length_c   1.000
_cell.angle_alpha   90.00
_cell.angle_beta   90.00
_cell.angle_gamma   90.00
#
_symmetry.space_group_name_H-M   'P 1'
#
loop_
_entity.id
_entity.type
_entity.pdbx_description
1 polymer ?
#
loop_
_entity_poly.entity_id
_entity_poly.type
_entity_poly.pdbx_seq_one_letter_code
_entity_poly.pdbx_strand_id
1 'polypeptide(L)'
;MLLVLLRVLSWIRNVQDRIPIAVRIPRSWWLRKRLTQQESSQLLMGSAINKEAVAADKEPTTNGVVTDHSVVYKVYPARWLVLAVCCFLALSNAMQWISFSSLSDEVQMYYRGRPANGSMDVSLVTNQIFQFVAVFTGFGGMYITDNKGIKTAGLLGTSLNVIGASIRMIASIPFIESHLVRETLLHAGSFIAASAQAFFLVLPSKIAECWFPGDQRAIANVLSFVANPAGVALGTIVPSVLFKNYTHGNASRWMFFSFTLGMEFLAFFPFILALFVRSKLPPTPPSASSAAHQNNIGFVKSILQCLLNVQFFIQMTLFAFAFSLLWSLMIFLDGPLKDQGYNMAGYPTAVCAVVGTMTSLLAGHIADKTRKFKEIIRVCTVGFSCSVITLRMFLSEPTTGPLDPIVVYILCGCLGAFSIPQFPIGVELGVETTFPVMEATSSGVLVIFGSLFMFIIPFVQTYTESMRLFYAQSWKFALDVTCGLSLISVVLSLFFLKPRYRRLELENAKSALSPEEPVVTARTAASDIEMR
;
A
#
# COMPACT_ATOMS: atom_id res chain seq x y z
N MET A 1 9.81 -20.45 -10.87
CA MET A 1 9.80 -19.03 -10.46
C MET A 1 11.19 -18.42 -10.45
N LEU A 2 12.20 -19.03 -9.79
CA LEU A 2 13.60 -18.58 -9.85
C LEU A 2 14.13 -18.56 -11.30
N LEU A 3 13.82 -19.59 -12.11
CA LEU A 3 14.14 -19.65 -13.53
C LEU A 3 13.42 -18.58 -14.37
N VAL A 4 12.20 -18.20 -13.99
CA VAL A 4 11.46 -17.10 -14.63
C VAL A 4 12.09 -15.76 -14.26
N LEU A 5 12.46 -15.55 -13.00
CA LEU A 5 13.18 -14.35 -12.53
C LEU A 5 14.57 -14.25 -13.17
N LEU A 6 15.31 -15.36 -13.26
CA LEU A 6 16.61 -15.43 -13.94
C LEU A 6 16.45 -15.24 -15.45
N ARG A 7 15.37 -15.76 -16.06
CA ARG A 7 15.05 -15.50 -17.47
C ARG A 7 14.61 -14.07 -17.73
N VAL A 8 13.84 -13.46 -16.81
CA VAL A 8 13.47 -12.03 -16.90
C VAL A 8 14.70 -11.15 -16.73
N LEU A 9 15.58 -11.44 -15.77
CA LEU A 9 16.85 -10.73 -15.61
C LEU A 9 17.80 -10.94 -16.79
N SER A 10 17.88 -12.16 -17.33
CA SER A 10 18.61 -12.48 -18.56
C SER A 10 17.98 -11.82 -19.78
N TRP A 11 16.66 -11.76 -19.87
CA TRP A 11 15.94 -11.07 -20.94
C TRP A 11 16.14 -9.55 -20.86
N ILE A 12 16.08 -8.95 -19.67
CA ILE A 12 16.40 -7.53 -19.45
C ILE A 12 17.85 -7.25 -19.86
N ARG A 13 18.78 -8.15 -19.53
CA ARG A 13 20.20 -8.05 -19.93
C ARG A 13 20.35 -8.21 -21.45
N ASN A 14 19.67 -9.19 -22.07
CA ASN A 14 19.66 -9.42 -23.51
C ASN A 14 18.92 -8.32 -24.30
N VAL A 15 17.89 -7.69 -23.74
CA VAL A 15 17.22 -6.53 -24.33
C VAL A 15 18.14 -5.30 -24.27
N GLN A 16 18.92 -5.12 -23.21
CA GLN A 16 19.98 -4.11 -23.18
C GLN A 16 21.07 -4.35 -24.22
N ASP A 17 21.40 -5.62 -24.51
CA ASP A 17 22.40 -6.00 -25.51
C ASP A 17 21.86 -6.03 -26.96
N ARG A 18 20.53 -6.16 -27.13
CA ARG A 18 19.86 -6.20 -28.46
C ARG A 18 19.26 -4.86 -28.90
N ILE A 19 19.32 -3.81 -28.08
CA ILE A 19 18.99 -2.46 -28.54
C ILE A 19 20.01 -2.08 -29.61
N PRO A 20 19.59 -1.75 -30.87
CA PRO A 20 20.50 -1.37 -31.94
C PRO A 20 21.49 -0.31 -31.45
N ILE A 21 22.74 -0.41 -31.88
CA ILE A 21 23.85 0.49 -31.49
C ILE A 21 23.50 1.98 -31.66
N ALA A 22 22.53 2.30 -32.50
CA ALA A 22 21.97 3.65 -32.66
C ALA A 22 21.25 4.19 -31.43
N VAL A 23 20.87 3.35 -30.46
CA VAL A 23 20.25 3.73 -29.17
C VAL A 23 21.17 3.39 -27.99
N ARG A 24 22.35 2.81 -28.26
CA ARG A 24 23.41 2.66 -27.24
C ARG A 24 23.95 4.05 -26.94
N ILE A 25 23.40 4.65 -25.88
CA ILE A 25 23.91 5.90 -25.33
C ILE A 25 25.36 5.64 -24.92
N PRO A 26 26.39 6.23 -25.57
CA PRO A 26 27.79 5.99 -25.21
C PRO A 26 28.01 6.35 -23.74
N ARG A 27 28.94 5.64 -23.03
CA ARG A 27 29.36 6.04 -21.67
C ARG A 27 29.79 7.51 -21.62
N SER A 28 30.33 8.03 -22.73
CA SER A 28 30.63 9.44 -22.95
C SER A 28 29.38 10.33 -22.96
N TRP A 29 28.20 9.82 -23.38
CA TRP A 29 26.94 10.57 -23.33
C TRP A 29 26.39 10.70 -21.91
N TRP A 30 26.57 9.67 -21.07
CA TRP A 30 26.25 9.75 -19.63
C TRP A 30 27.18 10.71 -18.90
N LEU A 31 28.48 10.72 -19.25
CA LEU A 31 29.44 11.70 -18.73
C LEU A 31 29.11 13.11 -19.28
N ARG A 32 28.82 13.24 -20.56
CA ARG A 32 28.42 14.51 -21.18
C ARG A 32 27.07 15.00 -20.65
N LYS A 33 26.10 14.10 -20.39
CA LYS A 33 24.81 14.46 -19.78
C LYS A 33 24.95 14.81 -18.29
N ARG A 34 25.92 14.24 -17.56
CA ARG A 34 26.29 14.71 -16.22
C ARG A 34 26.93 16.10 -16.28
N LEU A 35 27.81 16.33 -17.23
CA LEU A 35 28.46 17.64 -17.44
C LEU A 35 27.42 18.67 -17.92
N THR A 36 26.56 18.36 -18.91
CA THR A 36 25.51 19.29 -19.37
C THR A 36 24.39 19.47 -18.35
N GLN A 37 24.11 18.51 -17.46
CA GLN A 37 23.16 18.68 -16.37
C GLN A 37 23.77 19.53 -15.24
N GLN A 38 25.07 19.41 -15.03
CA GLN A 38 25.82 20.25 -14.12
C GLN A 38 26.04 21.65 -14.71
N GLU A 39 26.35 21.75 -16.01
CA GLU A 39 26.39 23.00 -16.78
C GLU A 39 25.02 23.64 -16.95
N SER A 40 23.94 22.86 -17.15
CA SER A 40 22.57 23.40 -17.18
C SER A 40 22.12 23.89 -15.81
N SER A 41 22.56 23.24 -14.73
CA SER A 41 22.33 23.72 -13.37
C SER A 41 23.16 24.97 -13.08
N GLN A 42 24.40 25.02 -13.57
CA GLN A 42 25.27 26.22 -13.48
C GLN A 42 24.79 27.33 -14.39
N LEU A 43 24.31 27.05 -15.61
CA LEU A 43 23.72 28.00 -16.52
C LEU A 43 22.36 28.53 -16.02
N LEU A 44 21.55 27.70 -15.37
CA LEU A 44 20.31 28.14 -14.71
C LEU A 44 20.63 28.97 -13.45
N MET A 45 21.67 28.61 -12.68
CA MET A 45 22.19 29.45 -11.60
C MET A 45 22.82 30.75 -12.15
N GLY A 46 23.64 30.64 -13.20
CA GLY A 46 24.24 31.80 -13.86
C GLY A 46 23.21 32.74 -14.52
N SER A 47 22.12 32.20 -15.09
CA SER A 47 21.02 32.99 -15.63
C SER A 47 20.14 33.63 -14.55
N ALA A 48 20.02 32.99 -13.39
CA ALA A 48 19.35 33.59 -12.23
C ALA A 48 20.19 34.71 -11.63
N ILE A 49 21.50 34.49 -11.45
CA ILE A 49 22.46 35.49 -10.95
C ILE A 49 22.60 36.66 -11.96
N ASN A 50 22.62 36.38 -13.27
CA ASN A 50 22.65 37.46 -14.30
C ASN A 50 21.32 38.18 -14.41
N LYS A 51 20.17 37.55 -14.13
CA LYS A 51 18.89 38.27 -14.05
C LYS A 51 18.82 39.16 -12.82
N GLU A 52 19.40 38.76 -11.69
CA GLU A 52 19.53 39.62 -10.52
C GLU A 52 20.57 40.73 -10.73
N ALA A 53 21.70 40.44 -11.38
CA ALA A 53 22.72 41.45 -11.71
C ALA A 53 22.25 42.47 -12.77
N VAL A 54 21.47 42.02 -13.78
CA VAL A 54 20.86 42.94 -14.80
C VAL A 54 19.69 43.72 -14.22
N ALA A 55 19.07 43.24 -13.12
CA ALA A 55 18.06 44.02 -12.39
C ALA A 55 18.66 45.09 -11.48
N ALA A 56 19.95 44.95 -11.10
CA ALA A 56 20.64 45.92 -10.24
C ALA A 56 21.20 47.14 -10.99
N ASP A 57 21.30 47.11 -12.33
CA ASP A 57 21.92 48.17 -13.14
C ASP A 57 20.90 49.09 -13.85
N LYS A 58 19.63 49.07 -13.44
CA LYS A 58 18.63 50.06 -13.89
C LYS A 58 18.31 51.02 -12.75
N GLU A 59 18.76 52.27 -12.96
CA GLU A 59 18.46 53.42 -12.10
C GLU A 59 16.95 53.58 -11.79
N PRO A 60 16.60 54.11 -10.62
CA PRO A 60 15.23 54.14 -10.11
C PRO A 60 14.40 55.23 -10.77
N THR A 61 13.48 54.89 -11.64
CA THR A 61 12.35 55.75 -11.95
C THR A 61 11.11 55.23 -11.23
N THR A 62 10.76 55.99 -10.19
CA THR A 62 9.44 56.22 -9.57
C THR A 62 8.43 55.06 -9.49
N ASN A 63 8.14 54.70 -8.22
CA ASN A 63 6.85 54.20 -7.75
C ASN A 63 6.28 52.92 -8.41
N GLY A 64 6.86 51.79 -8.12
CA GLY A 64 6.20 50.49 -8.18
C GLY A 64 6.56 49.73 -6.91
N VAL A 65 5.60 49.57 -6.00
CA VAL A 65 5.72 48.65 -4.86
C VAL A 65 5.94 47.25 -5.42
N VAL A 66 7.18 46.76 -5.43
CA VAL A 66 7.47 45.34 -5.63
C VAL A 66 6.95 44.63 -4.39
N THR A 67 5.72 44.18 -4.45
CA THR A 67 5.20 43.25 -3.46
C THR A 67 5.99 41.97 -3.64
N ASP A 68 6.97 41.76 -2.76
CA ASP A 68 7.60 40.46 -2.52
C ASP A 68 6.49 39.50 -2.12
N HIS A 69 6.00 38.71 -3.08
CA HIS A 69 5.03 37.67 -2.83
C HIS A 69 5.76 36.52 -2.09
N SER A 70 6.04 36.72 -0.81
CA SER A 70 6.41 35.65 0.09
C SER A 70 5.30 34.61 0.03
N VAL A 71 5.61 33.42 -0.49
CA VAL A 71 4.65 32.32 -0.60
C VAL A 71 4.24 31.92 0.80
N VAL A 72 3.03 32.32 1.22
CA VAL A 72 2.52 32.00 2.56
C VAL A 72 2.07 30.53 2.57
N TYR A 73 2.77 29.70 3.33
CA TYR A 73 2.38 28.33 3.57
C TYR A 73 1.34 28.26 4.69
N LYS A 74 0.19 27.60 4.42
CA LYS A 74 -0.90 27.49 5.39
C LYS A 74 -1.47 26.08 5.45
N VAL A 75 -1.75 25.62 6.65
CA VAL A 75 -2.34 24.30 6.93
C VAL A 75 -3.81 24.44 7.26
N TYR A 76 -4.68 23.64 6.64
CA TYR A 76 -6.13 23.71 6.82
C TYR A 76 -6.68 22.51 7.60
N PRO A 77 -7.65 22.69 8.52
CA PRO A 77 -8.28 21.58 9.25
C PRO A 77 -8.97 20.55 8.33
N ALA A 78 -9.43 20.98 7.14
CA ALA A 78 -10.05 20.10 6.14
C ALA A 78 -9.16 18.91 5.71
N ARG A 79 -7.84 18.97 5.96
CA ARG A 79 -6.91 17.86 5.72
C ARG A 79 -7.30 16.58 6.45
N TRP A 80 -7.83 16.72 7.68
CA TRP A 80 -8.25 15.57 8.47
C TRP A 80 -9.50 14.90 7.90
N LEU A 81 -10.43 15.68 7.31
CA LEU A 81 -11.58 15.14 6.60
C LEU A 81 -11.15 14.32 5.37
N VAL A 82 -10.22 14.86 4.57
CA VAL A 82 -9.69 14.15 3.38
C VAL A 82 -8.98 12.87 3.79
N LEU A 83 -8.19 12.91 4.87
CA LEU A 83 -7.52 11.74 5.42
C LEU A 83 -8.54 10.71 5.93
N ALA A 84 -9.57 11.14 6.66
CA ALA A 84 -10.62 10.27 7.18
C ALA A 84 -11.37 9.54 6.07
N VAL A 85 -11.70 10.21 4.97
CA VAL A 85 -12.30 9.56 3.77
C VAL A 85 -11.43 8.41 3.29
N CYS A 86 -10.12 8.63 3.16
CA CYS A 86 -9.18 7.60 2.72
C CYS A 86 -9.11 6.44 3.73
N CYS A 87 -8.99 6.74 5.02
CA CYS A 87 -8.90 5.72 6.08
C CYS A 87 -10.17 4.85 6.15
N PHE A 88 -11.35 5.45 6.17
CA PHE A 88 -12.61 4.69 6.23
C PHE A 88 -12.91 3.93 4.93
N LEU A 89 -12.51 4.46 3.78
CA LEU A 89 -12.58 3.72 2.51
C LEU A 89 -11.67 2.49 2.55
N ALA A 90 -10.42 2.64 2.99
CA ALA A 90 -9.47 1.54 3.13
C ALA A 90 -9.95 0.48 4.12
N LEU A 91 -10.47 0.90 5.28
CA LEU A 91 -11.01 0.02 6.32
C LEU A 91 -12.22 -0.77 5.81
N SER A 92 -13.22 -0.10 5.25
CA SER A 92 -14.46 -0.74 4.78
C SER A 92 -14.21 -1.67 3.59
N ASN A 93 -13.32 -1.31 2.67
CA ASN A 93 -12.96 -2.14 1.53
C ASN A 93 -12.15 -3.39 1.95
N ALA A 94 -11.19 -3.23 2.86
CA ALA A 94 -10.43 -4.35 3.40
C ALA A 94 -11.33 -5.35 4.15
N MET A 95 -12.31 -4.84 4.89
CA MET A 95 -13.31 -5.70 5.54
C MET A 95 -14.11 -6.48 4.51
N GLN A 96 -14.56 -5.86 3.40
CA GLN A 96 -15.26 -6.55 2.31
C GLN A 96 -14.39 -7.63 1.63
N TRP A 97 -13.09 -7.37 1.49
CA TRP A 97 -12.16 -8.31 0.88
C TRP A 97 -12.00 -9.60 1.68
N ILE A 98 -11.74 -9.49 3.00
CA ILE A 98 -11.27 -10.61 3.82
C ILE A 98 -12.41 -11.37 4.54
N SER A 99 -13.57 -10.75 4.76
CA SER A 99 -14.57 -11.24 5.71
C SER A 99 -15.11 -12.64 5.42
N PHE A 100 -15.08 -13.09 4.19
CA PHE A 100 -15.52 -14.43 3.82
C PHE A 100 -14.44 -15.51 4.01
N SER A 101 -13.18 -15.14 4.18
CA SER A 101 -12.09 -16.10 4.40
C SER A 101 -12.24 -16.89 5.71
N SER A 102 -12.78 -16.24 6.75
CA SER A 102 -13.01 -16.90 8.05
C SER A 102 -14.29 -17.76 8.09
N LEU A 103 -15.09 -17.73 7.03
CA LEU A 103 -16.39 -18.40 6.89
C LEU A 103 -16.45 -19.24 5.60
N SER A 104 -15.33 -19.83 5.18
CA SER A 104 -15.25 -20.49 3.87
C SER A 104 -16.33 -21.54 3.67
N ASP A 105 -16.56 -22.43 4.64
CA ASP A 105 -17.54 -23.51 4.56
C ASP A 105 -18.97 -22.97 4.54
N GLU A 106 -19.29 -22.01 5.41
CA GLU A 106 -20.62 -21.39 5.51
C GLU A 106 -20.95 -20.60 4.24
N VAL A 107 -19.99 -19.81 3.72
CA VAL A 107 -20.12 -19.04 2.48
C VAL A 107 -20.31 -19.97 1.28
N GLN A 108 -19.56 -21.06 1.22
CA GLN A 108 -19.66 -22.06 0.16
C GLN A 108 -21.07 -22.68 0.13
N MET A 109 -21.58 -23.10 1.30
CA MET A 109 -22.91 -23.68 1.40
C MET A 109 -24.02 -22.66 1.14
N TYR A 110 -23.87 -21.42 1.59
CA TYR A 110 -24.88 -20.38 1.40
C TYR A 110 -25.02 -19.93 -0.06
N TYR A 111 -23.89 -19.65 -0.71
CA TYR A 111 -23.91 -19.07 -2.06
C TYR A 111 -23.94 -20.13 -3.16
N ARG A 112 -23.25 -21.27 -3.01
CA ARG A 112 -23.17 -22.32 -4.04
C ARG A 112 -24.05 -23.54 -3.74
N GLY A 113 -24.48 -23.74 -2.50
CA GLY A 113 -25.39 -24.83 -2.10
C GLY A 113 -24.78 -26.22 -2.07
N ARG A 114 -23.47 -26.36 -2.16
CA ARG A 114 -22.74 -27.64 -2.11
C ARG A 114 -21.38 -27.47 -1.48
N PRO A 115 -20.82 -28.50 -0.81
CA PRO A 115 -19.48 -28.44 -0.25
C PRO A 115 -18.43 -28.21 -1.34
N ALA A 116 -17.27 -27.66 -0.96
CA ALA A 116 -16.16 -27.45 -1.87
C ALA A 116 -15.56 -28.82 -2.26
N ASN A 117 -15.58 -29.12 -3.55
CA ASN A 117 -14.88 -30.27 -4.12
C ASN A 117 -13.59 -29.79 -4.76
N GLY A 118 -12.54 -29.65 -3.94
CA GLY A 118 -11.25 -29.13 -4.36
C GLY A 118 -10.99 -27.67 -3.92
N SER A 119 -9.96 -27.09 -4.46
CA SER A 119 -9.31 -25.85 -3.98
C SER A 119 -9.99 -24.53 -4.35
N MET A 120 -11.04 -24.54 -5.18
CA MET A 120 -11.71 -23.32 -5.69
C MET A 120 -13.05 -23.09 -4.99
N ASP A 121 -13.00 -22.67 -3.73
CA ASP A 121 -14.19 -22.27 -2.99
C ASP A 121 -14.64 -20.84 -3.33
N VAL A 122 -15.89 -20.50 -2.98
CA VAL A 122 -16.49 -19.17 -3.23
C VAL A 122 -15.71 -18.08 -2.52
N SER A 123 -15.20 -18.34 -1.34
CA SER A 123 -14.44 -17.39 -0.53
C SER A 123 -13.10 -17.06 -1.18
N LEU A 124 -12.33 -18.07 -1.60
CA LEU A 124 -11.06 -17.87 -2.30
C LEU A 124 -11.26 -17.10 -3.61
N VAL A 125 -12.26 -17.51 -4.42
CA VAL A 125 -12.58 -16.82 -5.68
C VAL A 125 -12.92 -15.34 -5.42
N THR A 126 -13.75 -15.07 -4.41
CA THR A 126 -14.12 -13.70 -4.02
C THR A 126 -12.89 -12.87 -3.65
N ASN A 127 -11.95 -13.44 -2.85
CA ASN A 127 -10.71 -12.77 -2.47
C ASN A 127 -9.79 -12.51 -3.67
N GLN A 128 -9.69 -13.48 -4.58
CA GLN A 128 -8.82 -13.35 -5.77
C GLN A 128 -9.37 -12.35 -6.79
N ILE A 129 -10.70 -12.15 -6.88
CA ILE A 129 -11.30 -11.09 -7.69
C ILE A 129 -10.75 -9.72 -7.28
N PHE A 130 -10.60 -9.44 -5.98
CA PHE A 130 -10.05 -8.16 -5.52
C PHE A 130 -8.63 -7.93 -6.03
N GLN A 131 -7.77 -8.93 -6.00
CA GLN A 131 -6.39 -8.79 -6.44
C GLN A 131 -6.28 -8.72 -7.97
N PHE A 132 -7.05 -9.54 -8.67
CA PHE A 132 -7.10 -9.53 -10.14
C PHE A 132 -7.54 -8.16 -10.66
N VAL A 133 -8.64 -7.64 -10.15
CA VAL A 133 -9.20 -6.35 -10.57
C VAL A 133 -8.24 -5.20 -10.25
N ALA A 134 -7.58 -5.22 -9.08
CA ALA A 134 -6.63 -4.17 -8.68
C ALA A 134 -5.44 -4.04 -9.65
N VAL A 135 -4.99 -5.13 -10.27
CA VAL A 135 -3.90 -5.09 -11.28
C VAL A 135 -4.29 -4.22 -12.47
N PHE A 136 -5.53 -4.32 -12.96
CA PHE A 136 -5.98 -3.56 -14.13
C PHE A 136 -6.47 -2.16 -13.77
N THR A 137 -7.29 -2.05 -12.72
CA THR A 137 -7.87 -0.76 -12.32
C THR A 137 -6.85 0.17 -11.68
N GLY A 138 -5.75 -0.38 -11.13
CA GLY A 138 -4.67 0.38 -10.52
C GLY A 138 -4.07 1.43 -11.43
N PHE A 139 -3.87 1.13 -12.73
CA PHE A 139 -3.40 2.11 -13.71
C PHE A 139 -4.36 3.29 -13.87
N GLY A 140 -5.68 3.01 -13.93
CA GLY A 140 -6.71 4.04 -13.96
C GLY A 140 -6.75 4.87 -12.67
N GLY A 141 -6.60 4.22 -11.51
CA GLY A 141 -6.55 4.87 -10.20
C GLY A 141 -5.38 5.86 -10.07
N MET A 142 -4.17 5.45 -10.47
CA MET A 142 -3.00 6.34 -10.52
C MET A 142 -3.24 7.55 -11.43
N TYR A 143 -3.69 7.29 -12.67
CA TYR A 143 -3.94 8.35 -13.64
C TYR A 143 -4.99 9.36 -13.14
N ILE A 144 -6.10 8.88 -12.60
CA ILE A 144 -7.16 9.75 -12.08
C ILE A 144 -6.68 10.53 -10.85
N THR A 145 -5.94 9.89 -9.94
CA THR A 145 -5.43 10.54 -8.72
C THR A 145 -4.45 11.66 -9.05
N ASP A 146 -3.53 11.42 -9.97
CA ASP A 146 -2.52 12.42 -10.35
C ASP A 146 -3.11 13.55 -11.22
N ASN A 147 -4.00 13.24 -12.19
CA ASN A 147 -4.47 14.22 -13.16
C ASN A 147 -5.81 14.89 -12.78
N LYS A 148 -6.75 14.16 -12.15
CA LYS A 148 -8.08 14.69 -11.75
C LYS A 148 -8.12 15.13 -10.28
N GLY A 149 -7.15 14.66 -9.48
CA GLY A 149 -6.96 15.07 -8.09
C GLY A 149 -7.76 14.26 -7.07
N ILE A 150 -7.46 14.51 -5.79
CA ILE A 150 -7.90 13.75 -4.62
C ILE A 150 -9.42 13.69 -4.49
N LYS A 151 -10.15 14.80 -4.74
CA LYS A 151 -11.61 14.84 -4.66
C LYS A 151 -12.26 13.83 -5.60
N THR A 152 -11.87 13.83 -6.87
CA THR A 152 -12.42 12.94 -7.89
C THR A 152 -12.09 11.48 -7.58
N ALA A 153 -10.84 11.21 -7.21
CA ALA A 153 -10.39 9.87 -6.83
C ALA A 153 -11.13 9.35 -5.57
N GLY A 154 -11.30 10.20 -4.55
CA GLY A 154 -12.03 9.85 -3.33
C GLY A 154 -13.51 9.57 -3.59
N LEU A 155 -14.20 10.41 -4.37
CA LEU A 155 -15.60 10.19 -4.74
C LEU A 155 -15.78 8.92 -5.56
N LEU A 156 -14.95 8.67 -6.58
CA LEU A 156 -15.04 7.46 -7.40
C LEU A 156 -14.75 6.21 -6.56
N GLY A 157 -13.69 6.22 -5.74
CA GLY A 157 -13.35 5.09 -4.88
C GLY A 157 -14.46 4.76 -3.89
N THR A 158 -15.02 5.76 -3.20
CA THR A 158 -16.12 5.54 -2.25
C THR A 158 -17.41 5.11 -2.94
N SER A 159 -17.74 5.67 -4.12
CA SER A 159 -18.91 5.27 -4.91
C SER A 159 -18.83 3.81 -5.36
N LEU A 160 -17.69 3.39 -5.91
CA LEU A 160 -17.47 1.99 -6.34
C LEU A 160 -17.56 1.04 -5.14
N ASN A 161 -17.02 1.44 -3.99
CA ASN A 161 -17.09 0.64 -2.77
C ASN A 161 -18.52 0.43 -2.29
N VAL A 162 -19.34 1.48 -2.26
CA VAL A 162 -20.77 1.41 -1.91
C VAL A 162 -21.55 0.58 -2.92
N ILE A 163 -21.43 0.85 -4.22
CA ILE A 163 -22.14 0.11 -5.25
C ILE A 163 -21.80 -1.39 -5.18
N GLY A 164 -20.54 -1.73 -5.01
CA GLY A 164 -20.10 -3.11 -4.84
C GLY A 164 -20.69 -3.76 -3.59
N ALA A 165 -20.67 -3.07 -2.45
CA ALA A 165 -21.25 -3.55 -1.20
C ALA A 165 -22.76 -3.73 -1.31
N SER A 166 -23.49 -2.79 -1.96
CA SER A 166 -24.93 -2.89 -2.21
C SER A 166 -25.30 -4.15 -3.02
N ILE A 167 -24.53 -4.45 -4.07
CA ILE A 167 -24.76 -5.66 -4.88
C ILE A 167 -24.47 -6.93 -4.07
N ARG A 168 -23.42 -6.94 -3.23
CA ARG A 168 -23.11 -8.05 -2.31
C ARG A 168 -24.20 -8.23 -1.26
N MET A 169 -24.77 -7.15 -0.74
CA MET A 169 -25.90 -7.17 0.17
C MET A 169 -27.14 -7.75 -0.53
N ILE A 170 -27.45 -7.33 -1.78
CA ILE A 170 -28.52 -7.90 -2.58
C ILE A 170 -28.33 -9.39 -2.80
N ALA A 171 -27.11 -9.86 -3.09
CA ALA A 171 -26.76 -11.27 -3.21
C ALA A 171 -27.09 -12.10 -1.95
N SER A 172 -27.15 -11.44 -0.79
CA SER A 172 -27.43 -12.06 0.51
C SER A 172 -28.91 -12.00 0.91
N ILE A 173 -29.79 -11.47 0.07
CA ILE A 173 -31.23 -11.40 0.37
C ILE A 173 -31.80 -12.81 0.54
N PRO A 174 -32.50 -13.09 1.65
CA PRO A 174 -33.02 -14.44 1.95
C PRO A 174 -34.00 -15.01 0.91
N PHE A 175 -34.68 -14.15 0.19
CA PHE A 175 -35.73 -14.51 -0.80
C PHE A 175 -35.15 -14.96 -2.15
N ILE A 176 -33.87 -14.77 -2.41
CA ILE A 176 -33.24 -15.29 -3.64
C ILE A 176 -32.97 -16.78 -3.42
N GLU A 177 -33.69 -17.65 -4.11
CA GLU A 177 -33.57 -19.11 -3.97
C GLU A 177 -32.42 -19.68 -4.82
N SER A 178 -32.16 -19.09 -5.98
CA SER A 178 -31.17 -19.57 -6.94
C SER A 178 -29.74 -19.31 -6.43
N HIS A 179 -29.02 -20.38 -6.14
CA HIS A 179 -27.59 -20.31 -5.76
C HIS A 179 -26.73 -19.67 -6.86
N LEU A 180 -27.03 -19.96 -8.14
CA LEU A 180 -26.29 -19.35 -9.26
C LEU A 180 -26.44 -17.83 -9.27
N VAL A 181 -27.65 -17.31 -9.03
CA VAL A 181 -27.89 -15.86 -8.97
C VAL A 181 -27.16 -15.23 -7.79
N ARG A 182 -27.20 -15.86 -6.60
CA ARG A 182 -26.46 -15.38 -5.42
C ARG A 182 -24.96 -15.31 -5.66
N GLU A 183 -24.37 -16.39 -6.16
CA GLU A 183 -22.93 -16.48 -6.43
C GLU A 183 -22.53 -15.46 -7.50
N THR A 184 -23.30 -15.33 -8.59
CA THR A 184 -23.02 -14.35 -9.66
C THR A 184 -23.08 -12.91 -9.14
N LEU A 185 -24.12 -12.56 -8.37
CA LEU A 185 -24.25 -11.23 -7.77
C LEU A 185 -23.10 -10.96 -6.77
N LEU A 186 -22.73 -11.95 -5.96
CA LEU A 186 -21.61 -11.82 -5.04
C LEU A 186 -20.31 -11.48 -5.77
N HIS A 187 -19.99 -12.22 -6.83
CA HIS A 187 -18.77 -11.99 -7.60
C HIS A 187 -18.82 -10.67 -8.39
N ALA A 188 -19.98 -10.32 -8.96
CA ALA A 188 -20.18 -9.03 -9.65
C ALA A 188 -20.00 -7.84 -8.67
N GLY A 189 -20.61 -7.92 -7.48
CA GLY A 189 -20.45 -6.91 -6.44
C GLY A 189 -19.01 -6.82 -5.96
N SER A 190 -18.34 -7.97 -5.80
CA SER A 190 -16.93 -8.02 -5.41
C SER A 190 -16.01 -7.41 -6.48
N PHE A 191 -16.29 -7.61 -7.76
CA PHE A 191 -15.56 -6.99 -8.88
C PHE A 191 -15.64 -5.46 -8.83
N ILE A 192 -16.84 -4.91 -8.56
CA ILE A 192 -17.06 -3.47 -8.46
C ILE A 192 -16.38 -2.91 -7.19
N ALA A 193 -16.56 -3.56 -6.03
CA ALA A 193 -15.90 -3.15 -4.79
C ALA A 193 -14.37 -3.21 -4.89
N ALA A 194 -13.85 -4.21 -5.59
CA ALA A 194 -12.41 -4.36 -5.86
C ALA A 194 -11.84 -3.19 -6.67
N SER A 195 -12.63 -2.63 -7.60
CA SER A 195 -12.22 -1.46 -8.38
C SER A 195 -11.95 -0.22 -7.52
N ALA A 196 -12.52 -0.13 -6.32
CA ALA A 196 -12.23 0.92 -5.36
C ALA A 196 -10.81 0.84 -4.79
N GLN A 197 -10.21 -0.37 -4.78
CA GLN A 197 -8.85 -0.60 -4.28
C GLN A 197 -7.79 0.24 -5.03
N ALA A 198 -8.03 0.49 -6.32
CA ALA A 198 -7.18 1.34 -7.15
C ALA A 198 -6.98 2.76 -6.60
N PHE A 199 -7.91 3.24 -5.78
CA PHE A 199 -7.88 4.60 -5.24
C PHE A 199 -7.25 4.63 -3.84
N PHE A 200 -7.78 3.91 -2.86
CA PHE A 200 -7.29 4.04 -1.48
C PHE A 200 -5.86 3.53 -1.26
N LEU A 201 -5.32 2.70 -2.14
CA LEU A 201 -3.93 2.27 -2.07
C LEU A 201 -2.94 3.32 -2.63
N VAL A 202 -3.44 4.28 -3.42
CA VAL A 202 -2.63 5.34 -4.06
C VAL A 202 -2.87 6.71 -3.43
N LEU A 203 -4.08 6.96 -2.93
CA LEU A 203 -4.48 8.22 -2.29
C LEU A 203 -3.61 8.64 -1.09
N PRO A 204 -3.12 7.73 -0.21
CA PRO A 204 -2.34 8.12 0.97
C PRO A 204 -1.17 9.03 0.64
N SER A 205 -0.32 8.61 -0.31
CA SER A 205 0.87 9.35 -0.72
C SER A 205 0.51 10.75 -1.28
N LYS A 206 -0.56 10.81 -2.09
CA LYS A 206 -1.02 12.08 -2.68
C LYS A 206 -1.66 13.02 -1.67
N ILE A 207 -2.40 12.49 -0.70
CA ILE A 207 -2.98 13.27 0.41
C ILE A 207 -1.86 13.83 1.28
N ALA A 208 -0.89 13.01 1.65
CA ALA A 208 0.26 13.43 2.46
C ALA A 208 1.07 14.52 1.75
N GLU A 209 1.31 14.40 0.44
CA GLU A 209 2.00 15.41 -0.37
C GLU A 209 1.25 16.74 -0.41
N CYS A 210 -0.06 16.71 -0.72
CA CYS A 210 -0.83 17.92 -1.04
C CYS A 210 -1.40 18.64 0.19
N TRP A 211 -1.73 17.93 1.27
CA TRP A 211 -2.49 18.47 2.41
C TRP A 211 -1.68 18.58 3.70
N PHE A 212 -0.55 17.87 3.81
CA PHE A 212 0.23 17.84 5.05
C PHE A 212 1.60 18.48 4.87
N PRO A 213 2.08 19.26 5.87
CA PRO A 213 3.42 19.80 5.88
C PRO A 213 4.46 18.68 6.00
N GLY A 214 5.72 18.97 5.65
CA GLY A 214 6.78 17.97 5.54
C GLY A 214 7.03 17.11 6.80
N ASP A 215 6.84 17.72 7.98
CA ASP A 215 6.99 17.10 9.30
C ASP A 215 5.85 16.15 9.68
N GLN A 216 4.69 16.24 9.00
CA GLN A 216 3.49 15.45 9.30
C GLN A 216 3.08 14.49 8.16
N ARG A 217 3.82 14.45 7.05
CA ARG A 217 3.49 13.60 5.90
C ARG A 217 3.54 12.12 6.22
N ALA A 218 4.55 11.71 6.97
CA ALA A 218 4.71 10.31 7.29
C ALA A 218 3.62 9.80 8.23
N ILE A 219 3.22 10.59 9.22
CA ILE A 219 2.08 10.21 10.08
C ILE A 219 0.78 10.11 9.28
N ALA A 220 0.56 10.99 8.29
CA ALA A 220 -0.60 10.92 7.41
C ALA A 220 -0.59 9.64 6.55
N ASN A 221 0.56 9.27 5.99
CA ASN A 221 0.76 8.02 5.26
C ASN A 221 0.50 6.81 6.15
N VAL A 222 1.13 6.76 7.33
CA VAL A 222 0.98 5.64 8.27
C VAL A 222 -0.47 5.46 8.69
N LEU A 223 -1.19 6.53 9.06
CA LEU A 223 -2.60 6.46 9.44
C LEU A 223 -3.48 5.89 8.31
N SER A 224 -3.23 6.31 7.07
CA SER A 224 -3.95 5.79 5.91
C SER A 224 -3.68 4.31 5.66
N PHE A 225 -2.42 3.88 5.74
CA PHE A 225 -2.05 2.48 5.51
C PHE A 225 -2.49 1.55 6.64
N VAL A 226 -2.48 2.01 7.88
CA VAL A 226 -2.92 1.26 9.07
C VAL A 226 -4.43 0.98 9.06
N ALA A 227 -5.22 1.82 8.41
CA ALA A 227 -6.66 1.63 8.28
C ALA A 227 -7.02 0.33 7.53
N ASN A 228 -6.21 -0.10 6.56
CA ASN A 228 -6.44 -1.34 5.84
C ASN A 228 -6.27 -2.59 6.73
N PRO A 229 -5.15 -2.85 7.42
CA PRO A 229 -5.04 -3.94 8.39
C PRO A 229 -6.07 -3.89 9.52
N ALA A 230 -6.47 -2.69 9.97
CA ALA A 230 -7.56 -2.56 10.93
C ALA A 230 -8.90 -3.10 10.36
N GLY A 231 -9.18 -2.81 9.08
CA GLY A 231 -10.31 -3.39 8.36
C GLY A 231 -10.21 -4.91 8.23
N VAL A 232 -9.01 -5.45 8.00
CA VAL A 232 -8.77 -6.90 7.99
C VAL A 232 -9.07 -7.52 9.36
N ALA A 233 -8.59 -6.91 10.45
CA ALA A 233 -8.86 -7.42 11.81
C ALA A 233 -10.37 -7.45 12.10
N LEU A 234 -11.09 -6.38 11.80
CA LEU A 234 -12.55 -6.33 11.95
C LEU A 234 -13.24 -7.33 11.03
N GLY A 235 -12.78 -7.44 9.77
CA GLY A 235 -13.33 -8.34 8.76
C GLY A 235 -13.14 -9.82 9.09
N THR A 236 -12.23 -10.18 9.98
CA THR A 236 -12.03 -11.55 10.44
C THR A 236 -12.69 -11.82 11.79
N ILE A 237 -12.63 -10.88 12.75
CA ILE A 237 -13.22 -11.04 14.08
C ILE A 237 -14.75 -11.01 14.01
N VAL A 238 -15.33 -10.00 13.36
CA VAL A 238 -16.78 -9.80 13.35
C VAL A 238 -17.53 -11.04 12.80
N PRO A 239 -17.21 -11.57 11.61
CA PRO A 239 -17.87 -12.77 11.13
C PRO A 239 -17.59 -13.99 12.01
N SER A 240 -16.35 -14.18 12.51
CA SER A 240 -16.02 -15.32 13.39
C SER A 240 -16.86 -15.32 14.68
N VAL A 241 -17.18 -14.17 15.24
CA VAL A 241 -18.04 -14.04 16.42
C VAL A 241 -19.52 -14.23 16.05
N LEU A 242 -19.99 -13.59 14.98
CA LEU A 242 -21.39 -13.63 14.57
C LEU A 242 -21.81 -15.05 14.14
N PHE A 243 -20.95 -15.77 13.44
CA PHE A 243 -21.25 -17.10 12.89
C PHE A 243 -20.80 -18.26 13.79
N LYS A 244 -20.35 -17.98 15.02
CA LYS A 244 -19.88 -19.02 15.97
C LYS A 244 -20.89 -20.15 16.19
N ASN A 245 -22.19 -19.84 16.21
CA ASN A 245 -23.28 -20.78 16.42
C ASN A 245 -24.13 -20.96 15.14
N TYR A 246 -23.47 -20.88 13.98
CA TYR A 246 -24.15 -21.03 12.71
C TYR A 246 -24.77 -22.42 12.56
N THR A 247 -26.06 -22.46 12.23
CA THR A 247 -26.82 -23.67 11.91
C THR A 247 -27.53 -23.47 10.59
N HIS A 248 -27.54 -24.50 9.73
CA HIS A 248 -28.23 -24.40 8.44
C HIS A 248 -29.74 -24.23 8.63
N GLY A 249 -30.31 -23.19 7.99
CA GLY A 249 -31.74 -22.91 8.05
C GLY A 249 -32.11 -21.46 7.71
N ASN A 250 -33.40 -21.09 7.88
CA ASN A 250 -33.88 -19.74 7.57
C ASN A 250 -33.23 -18.66 8.47
N ALA A 251 -32.93 -18.95 9.72
CA ALA A 251 -32.25 -18.03 10.63
C ALA A 251 -30.84 -17.64 10.10
N SER A 252 -30.13 -18.58 9.51
CA SER A 252 -28.81 -18.33 8.94
C SER A 252 -28.84 -17.47 7.67
N ARG A 253 -29.92 -17.51 6.90
CA ARG A 253 -30.10 -16.62 5.74
C ARG A 253 -30.18 -15.16 6.15
N TRP A 254 -30.94 -14.86 7.21
CA TRP A 254 -31.03 -13.51 7.77
C TRP A 254 -29.70 -13.04 8.39
N MET A 255 -28.91 -13.97 8.90
CA MET A 255 -27.59 -13.67 9.48
C MET A 255 -26.60 -13.20 8.41
N PHE A 256 -26.54 -13.86 7.24
CA PHE A 256 -25.75 -13.38 6.10
C PHE A 256 -26.22 -12.01 5.61
N PHE A 257 -27.53 -11.81 5.49
CA PHE A 257 -28.10 -10.53 5.08
C PHE A 257 -27.76 -9.42 6.09
N SER A 258 -27.95 -9.65 7.39
CA SER A 258 -27.62 -8.68 8.43
C SER A 258 -26.14 -8.32 8.46
N PHE A 259 -25.26 -9.30 8.25
CA PHE A 259 -23.83 -9.10 8.19
C PHE A 259 -23.45 -8.23 6.98
N THR A 260 -23.95 -8.57 5.77
CA THR A 260 -23.65 -7.78 4.57
C THR A 260 -24.30 -6.40 4.60
N LEU A 261 -25.47 -6.25 5.24
CA LEU A 261 -26.10 -4.95 5.49
C LEU A 261 -25.22 -4.08 6.41
N GLY A 262 -24.62 -4.66 7.46
CA GLY A 262 -23.65 -3.96 8.32
C GLY A 262 -22.42 -3.49 7.55
N MET A 263 -21.94 -4.31 6.62
CA MET A 263 -20.82 -3.94 5.72
C MET A 263 -21.21 -2.81 4.76
N GLU A 264 -22.46 -2.78 4.28
CA GLU A 264 -22.99 -1.69 3.46
C GLU A 264 -23.01 -0.36 4.21
N PHE A 265 -23.51 -0.35 5.45
CA PHE A 265 -23.47 0.86 6.29
C PHE A 265 -22.03 1.37 6.50
N LEU A 266 -21.09 0.46 6.71
CA LEU A 266 -19.68 0.83 6.86
C LEU A 266 -19.10 1.38 5.55
N ALA A 267 -19.50 0.88 4.39
CA ALA A 267 -19.08 1.37 3.08
C ALA A 267 -19.72 2.73 2.74
N PHE A 268 -20.96 2.95 3.19
CA PHE A 268 -21.68 4.20 2.94
C PHE A 268 -21.11 5.40 3.71
N PHE A 269 -20.53 5.15 4.88
CA PHE A 269 -19.96 6.19 5.71
C PHE A 269 -18.86 7.02 5.03
N PRO A 270 -17.78 6.45 4.46
CA PRO A 270 -16.77 7.23 3.74
C PRO A 270 -17.33 7.91 2.48
N PHE A 271 -18.38 7.39 1.85
CA PHE A 271 -19.04 8.04 0.74
C PHE A 271 -19.72 9.35 1.18
N ILE A 272 -20.46 9.33 2.30
CA ILE A 272 -21.04 10.55 2.87
C ILE A 272 -19.94 11.56 3.19
N LEU A 273 -18.85 11.15 3.83
CA LEU A 273 -17.73 12.04 4.15
C LEU A 273 -17.10 12.64 2.87
N ALA A 274 -16.98 11.85 1.80
CA ALA A 274 -16.42 12.30 0.52
C ALA A 274 -17.24 13.42 -0.13
N LEU A 275 -18.56 13.45 0.07
CA LEU A 275 -19.43 14.51 -0.45
C LEU A 275 -19.09 15.89 0.17
N PHE A 276 -18.58 15.91 1.39
CA PHE A 276 -18.17 17.15 2.07
C PHE A 276 -16.78 17.64 1.67
N VAL A 277 -16.00 16.86 0.92
CA VAL A 277 -14.70 17.30 0.39
C VAL A 277 -14.92 18.31 -0.74
N ARG A 278 -14.69 19.60 -0.45
CA ARG A 278 -15.02 20.69 -1.37
C ARG A 278 -13.95 20.96 -2.44
N SER A 279 -12.68 20.81 -2.10
CA SER A 279 -11.56 21.21 -2.96
C SER A 279 -10.66 20.04 -3.35
N LYS A 280 -10.05 20.14 -4.55
CA LYS A 280 -9.05 19.17 -5.04
C LYS A 280 -7.72 19.32 -4.33
N LEU A 281 -7.35 20.57 -4.03
CA LEU A 281 -6.11 21.00 -3.41
C LEU A 281 -6.43 22.05 -2.33
N PRO A 282 -5.57 22.23 -1.31
CA PRO A 282 -5.71 23.33 -0.39
C PRO A 282 -5.53 24.66 -1.13
N PRO A 283 -6.16 25.76 -0.68
CA PRO A 283 -6.05 27.07 -1.32
C PRO A 283 -4.61 27.59 -1.40
N THR A 284 -3.79 27.26 -0.40
CA THR A 284 -2.35 27.53 -0.40
C THR A 284 -1.57 26.25 -0.13
N PRO A 285 -0.42 26.01 -0.77
CA PRO A 285 0.37 24.81 -0.54
C PRO A 285 0.87 24.75 0.91
N PRO A 286 0.95 23.55 1.53
CA PRO A 286 1.41 23.39 2.91
C PRO A 286 2.94 23.46 3.06
N SER A 287 3.71 23.40 1.94
CA SER A 287 5.18 23.43 1.95
C SER A 287 5.75 23.77 0.57
N ALA A 288 7.03 24.16 0.55
CA ALA A 288 7.77 24.47 -0.68
C ALA A 288 7.88 23.28 -1.65
N SER A 289 8.00 22.07 -1.14
CA SER A 289 8.05 20.86 -1.96
C SER A 289 6.71 20.57 -2.64
N SER A 290 5.58 20.84 -1.98
CA SER A 290 4.24 20.73 -2.59
C SER A 290 4.03 21.75 -3.71
N ALA A 291 4.63 22.95 -3.60
CA ALA A 291 4.56 23.98 -4.62
C ALA A 291 5.43 23.68 -5.86
N ALA A 292 6.55 22.96 -5.68
CA ALA A 292 7.52 22.69 -6.74
C ALA A 292 7.09 21.56 -7.71
N HIS A 293 6.03 20.83 -7.43
CA HIS A 293 5.62 19.58 -8.13
C HIS A 293 4.81 19.82 -9.43
N GLN A 294 4.99 20.93 -10.14
CA GLN A 294 4.26 21.24 -11.39
C GLN A 294 4.93 20.75 -12.69
N ASN A 295 6.06 20.06 -12.63
CA ASN A 295 6.71 19.54 -13.83
C ASN A 295 6.07 18.23 -14.30
N ASN A 296 5.10 18.31 -15.21
CA ASN A 296 4.40 17.17 -15.81
C ASN A 296 5.32 16.33 -16.69
N ILE A 297 5.90 15.29 -16.10
CA ILE A 297 6.43 14.15 -16.86
C ILE A 297 5.23 13.32 -17.32
N GLY A 298 5.11 13.03 -18.62
CA GLY A 298 3.98 12.22 -19.13
C GLY A 298 3.82 10.90 -18.39
N PHE A 299 2.58 10.49 -18.08
CA PHE A 299 2.22 9.34 -17.24
C PHE A 299 2.93 8.03 -17.66
N VAL A 300 2.88 7.68 -18.95
CA VAL A 300 3.54 6.46 -19.47
C VAL A 300 5.06 6.51 -19.30
N LYS A 301 5.66 7.70 -19.50
CA LYS A 301 7.09 7.90 -19.32
C LYS A 301 7.50 7.74 -17.85
N SER A 302 6.65 8.18 -16.93
CA SER A 302 6.85 8.02 -15.48
C SER A 302 6.86 6.54 -15.08
N ILE A 303 5.90 5.75 -15.58
CA ILE A 303 5.86 4.30 -15.34
C ILE A 303 7.13 3.63 -15.89
N LEU A 304 7.53 3.95 -17.13
CA LEU A 304 8.74 3.38 -17.72
C LEU A 304 10.00 3.75 -16.93
N GLN A 305 10.09 4.98 -16.41
CA GLN A 305 11.20 5.39 -15.55
C GLN A 305 11.26 4.60 -14.25
N CYS A 306 10.11 4.27 -13.65
CA CYS A 306 10.04 3.39 -12.50
C CYS A 306 10.54 1.98 -12.83
N LEU A 307 10.02 1.36 -13.88
CA LEU A 307 10.35 -0.02 -14.27
C LEU A 307 11.80 -0.19 -14.72
N LEU A 308 12.40 0.82 -15.34
CA LEU A 308 13.80 0.80 -15.76
C LEU A 308 14.80 1.10 -14.62
N ASN A 309 14.33 1.53 -13.46
CA ASN A 309 15.18 1.74 -12.30
C ASN A 309 15.41 0.41 -11.56
N VAL A 310 16.59 -0.16 -11.70
CA VAL A 310 16.95 -1.47 -11.10
C VAL A 310 16.71 -1.49 -9.58
N GLN A 311 17.05 -0.41 -8.86
CA GLN A 311 16.84 -0.36 -7.40
C GLN A 311 15.37 -0.30 -7.03
N PHE A 312 14.58 0.42 -7.80
CA PHE A 312 13.13 0.42 -7.65
C PHE A 312 12.51 -0.94 -7.99
N PHE A 313 13.02 -1.64 -9.03
CA PHE A 313 12.55 -2.98 -9.38
C PHE A 313 12.82 -4.01 -8.27
N ILE A 314 14.01 -3.97 -7.64
CA ILE A 314 14.35 -4.82 -6.48
C ILE A 314 13.41 -4.51 -5.32
N GLN A 315 13.19 -3.23 -5.03
CA GLN A 315 12.29 -2.79 -3.98
C GLN A 315 10.84 -3.20 -4.26
N MET A 316 10.38 -3.07 -5.51
CA MET A 316 9.06 -3.50 -5.96
C MET A 316 8.85 -4.99 -5.73
N THR A 317 9.87 -5.81 -6.02
CA THR A 317 9.84 -7.26 -5.76
C THR A 317 9.78 -7.57 -4.26
N LEU A 318 10.55 -6.87 -3.43
CA LEU A 318 10.50 -7.01 -1.98
C LEU A 318 9.14 -6.62 -1.40
N PHE A 319 8.59 -5.49 -1.86
CA PHE A 319 7.26 -5.05 -1.49
C PHE A 319 6.20 -6.09 -1.87
N ALA A 320 6.28 -6.63 -3.09
CA ALA A 320 5.36 -7.65 -3.58
C ALA A 320 5.43 -8.93 -2.74
N PHE A 321 6.61 -9.39 -2.35
CA PHE A 321 6.76 -10.53 -1.45
C PHE A 321 6.22 -10.23 -0.06
N ALA A 322 6.56 -9.08 0.54
CA ALA A 322 6.04 -8.71 1.86
C ALA A 322 4.51 -8.68 1.88
N PHE A 323 3.90 -8.05 0.85
CA PHE A 323 2.45 -7.95 0.72
C PHE A 323 1.80 -9.32 0.49
N SER A 324 2.27 -10.08 -0.50
CA SER A 324 1.61 -11.30 -0.96
C SER A 324 1.85 -12.49 -0.02
N LEU A 325 3.07 -12.69 0.50
CA LEU A 325 3.38 -13.84 1.36
C LEU A 325 2.63 -13.76 2.69
N LEU A 326 2.48 -12.57 3.28
CA LEU A 326 1.72 -12.42 4.53
C LEU A 326 0.26 -12.78 4.33
N TRP A 327 -0.42 -12.09 3.40
CA TRP A 327 -1.86 -12.24 3.27
C TRP A 327 -2.27 -13.57 2.66
N SER A 328 -1.48 -14.12 1.72
CA SER A 328 -1.73 -15.46 1.19
C SER A 328 -1.55 -16.53 2.27
N LEU A 329 -0.53 -16.39 3.13
CA LEU A 329 -0.33 -17.27 4.27
C LEU A 329 -1.50 -17.20 5.25
N MET A 330 -2.00 -16.00 5.57
CA MET A 330 -3.13 -15.84 6.49
C MET A 330 -4.44 -16.43 5.93
N ILE A 331 -4.67 -16.35 4.62
CA ILE A 331 -5.82 -16.98 3.96
C ILE A 331 -5.68 -18.51 3.96
N PHE A 332 -4.48 -19.01 3.73
CA PHE A 332 -4.17 -20.43 3.64
C PHE A 332 -4.11 -21.13 5.00
N LEU A 333 -3.76 -20.42 6.08
CA LEU A 333 -3.38 -21.01 7.38
C LEU A 333 -4.52 -21.74 8.09
N ASP A 334 -5.78 -21.39 7.81
CA ASP A 334 -6.94 -22.01 8.47
C ASP A 334 -7.03 -23.53 8.24
N GLY A 335 -6.72 -24.00 7.02
CA GLY A 335 -6.67 -25.43 6.68
C GLY A 335 -5.65 -26.21 7.52
N PRO A 336 -4.35 -25.85 7.46
CA PRO A 336 -3.30 -26.46 8.28
C PRO A 336 -3.59 -26.46 9.79
N LEU A 337 -4.19 -25.39 10.32
CA LEU A 337 -4.56 -25.31 11.73
C LEU A 337 -5.68 -26.30 12.08
N LYS A 338 -6.72 -26.41 11.26
CA LYS A 338 -7.81 -27.39 11.43
C LYS A 338 -7.29 -28.83 11.36
N ASP A 339 -6.39 -29.12 10.43
CA ASP A 339 -5.77 -30.45 10.29
C ASP A 339 -4.95 -30.86 11.53
N GLN A 340 -4.40 -29.89 12.25
CA GLN A 340 -3.68 -30.08 13.53
C GLN A 340 -4.62 -30.03 14.75
N GLY A 341 -5.94 -29.89 14.55
CA GLY A 341 -6.93 -29.86 15.63
C GLY A 341 -7.16 -28.49 16.27
N TYR A 342 -6.56 -27.42 15.70
CA TYR A 342 -6.78 -26.05 16.18
C TYR A 342 -7.95 -25.40 15.44
N ASN A 343 -9.09 -25.25 16.10
CA ASN A 343 -10.24 -24.54 15.55
C ASN A 343 -10.21 -23.07 16.00
N MET A 344 -9.43 -22.24 15.30
CA MET A 344 -9.16 -20.85 15.69
C MET A 344 -9.91 -19.81 14.85
N ALA A 345 -10.61 -20.24 13.78
CA ALA A 345 -11.29 -19.36 12.83
C ALA A 345 -10.37 -18.19 12.37
N GLY A 346 -10.89 -16.98 12.24
CA GLY A 346 -10.13 -15.81 11.80
C GLY A 346 -9.27 -15.11 12.88
N TYR A 347 -9.21 -15.62 14.11
CA TYR A 347 -8.48 -14.94 15.19
C TYR A 347 -6.95 -14.81 14.95
N PRO A 348 -6.23 -15.82 14.41
CA PRO A 348 -4.82 -15.66 14.08
C PRO A 348 -4.55 -14.50 13.10
N THR A 349 -5.39 -14.35 12.08
CA THR A 349 -5.33 -13.26 11.11
C THR A 349 -5.61 -11.90 11.78
N ALA A 350 -6.56 -11.85 12.70
CA ALA A 350 -6.86 -10.65 13.46
C ALA A 350 -5.69 -10.21 14.34
N VAL A 351 -5.07 -11.14 15.07
CA VAL A 351 -3.88 -10.88 15.90
C VAL A 351 -2.72 -10.38 15.04
N CYS A 352 -2.48 -11.03 13.90
CA CYS A 352 -1.48 -10.61 12.91
C CYS A 352 -1.72 -9.15 12.48
N ALA A 353 -2.96 -8.80 12.11
CA ALA A 353 -3.32 -7.46 11.65
C ALA A 353 -3.19 -6.40 12.76
N VAL A 354 -3.65 -6.69 13.99
CA VAL A 354 -3.58 -5.76 15.13
C VAL A 354 -2.13 -5.51 15.54
N VAL A 355 -1.34 -6.56 15.78
CA VAL A 355 0.07 -6.43 16.19
C VAL A 355 0.87 -5.75 15.08
N GLY A 356 0.66 -6.13 13.83
CA GLY A 356 1.32 -5.50 12.69
C GLY A 356 0.95 -4.02 12.51
N THR A 357 -0.29 -3.64 12.81
CA THR A 357 -0.72 -2.24 12.84
C THR A 357 0.06 -1.44 13.88
N MET A 358 0.17 -1.94 15.12
CA MET A 358 0.90 -1.27 16.19
C MET A 358 2.40 -1.13 15.86
N THR A 359 3.01 -2.19 15.35
CA THR A 359 4.43 -2.15 14.96
C THR A 359 4.67 -1.27 13.73
N SER A 360 3.69 -1.13 12.82
CA SER A 360 3.78 -0.22 11.68
C SER A 360 3.80 1.25 12.12
N LEU A 361 2.98 1.63 13.11
CA LEU A 361 3.02 2.97 13.72
C LEU A 361 4.39 3.27 14.34
N LEU A 362 4.93 2.31 15.10
CA LEU A 362 6.25 2.44 15.72
C LEU A 362 7.36 2.54 14.66
N ALA A 363 7.34 1.67 13.66
CA ALA A 363 8.33 1.66 12.59
C ALA A 363 8.27 2.94 11.74
N GLY A 364 7.06 3.47 11.48
CA GLY A 364 6.88 4.76 10.82
C GLY A 364 7.51 5.90 11.61
N HIS A 365 7.28 5.97 12.92
CA HIS A 365 7.92 6.98 13.78
C HIS A 365 9.46 6.87 13.77
N ILE A 366 9.99 5.66 13.85
CA ILE A 366 11.44 5.43 13.76
C ILE A 366 11.98 5.84 12.38
N ALA A 367 11.25 5.52 11.31
CA ALA A 367 11.63 5.87 9.94
C ALA A 367 11.71 7.39 9.74
N ASP A 368 10.73 8.14 10.26
CA ASP A 368 10.73 9.61 10.19
C ASP A 368 11.91 10.23 10.92
N LYS A 369 12.18 9.76 12.13
CA LYS A 369 13.25 10.28 12.96
C LYS A 369 14.63 9.93 12.43
N THR A 370 14.80 8.72 11.88
CA THR A 370 16.13 8.22 11.47
C THR A 370 16.40 8.34 9.97
N ARG A 371 15.36 8.45 9.14
CA ARG A 371 15.41 8.40 7.66
C ARG A 371 16.10 7.14 7.12
N LYS A 372 16.15 6.05 7.90
CA LYS A 372 16.82 4.78 7.55
C LYS A 372 15.84 3.74 7.00
N PHE A 373 15.06 4.09 5.98
CA PHE A 373 14.02 3.22 5.40
C PHE A 373 14.55 1.83 5.01
N LYS A 374 15.71 1.79 4.35
CA LYS A 374 16.35 0.55 3.89
C LYS A 374 16.64 -0.42 5.03
N GLU A 375 17.17 0.08 6.15
CA GLU A 375 17.56 -0.76 7.28
C GLU A 375 16.33 -1.35 7.98
N ILE A 376 15.27 -0.56 8.10
CA ILE A 376 13.98 -1.04 8.67
C ILE A 376 13.41 -2.16 7.79
N ILE A 377 13.39 -1.99 6.46
CA ILE A 377 12.92 -3.04 5.53
C ILE A 377 13.75 -4.31 5.70
N ARG A 378 15.08 -4.22 5.83
CA ARG A 378 15.95 -5.38 6.05
C ARG A 378 15.62 -6.14 7.34
N VAL A 379 15.51 -5.42 8.46
CA VAL A 379 15.16 -6.01 9.76
C VAL A 379 13.80 -6.69 9.66
N CYS A 380 12.80 -6.01 9.08
CA CYS A 380 11.46 -6.55 8.89
C CYS A 380 11.45 -7.79 7.99
N THR A 381 12.20 -7.78 6.88
CA THR A 381 12.26 -8.94 5.96
C THR A 381 12.90 -10.16 6.63
N VAL A 382 13.99 -9.98 7.39
CA VAL A 382 14.64 -11.06 8.15
C VAL A 382 13.70 -11.59 9.24
N GLY A 383 13.09 -10.70 10.03
CA GLY A 383 12.16 -11.07 11.09
C GLY A 383 10.94 -11.83 10.56
N PHE A 384 10.37 -11.40 9.43
CA PHE A 384 9.28 -12.10 8.75
C PHE A 384 9.68 -13.51 8.33
N SER A 385 10.84 -13.67 7.67
CA SER A 385 11.33 -14.97 7.24
C SER A 385 11.57 -15.92 8.42
N CYS A 386 12.18 -15.44 9.51
CA CYS A 386 12.35 -16.22 10.73
C CYS A 386 11.00 -16.67 11.31
N SER A 387 10.00 -15.76 11.33
CA SER A 387 8.66 -16.08 11.84
C SER A 387 7.94 -17.13 10.99
N VAL A 388 8.05 -17.06 9.64
CA VAL A 388 7.47 -18.06 8.72
C VAL A 388 8.11 -19.43 8.95
N ILE A 389 9.43 -19.48 9.05
CA ILE A 389 10.17 -20.75 9.27
C ILE A 389 9.80 -21.34 10.63
N THR A 390 9.75 -20.52 11.69
CA THR A 390 9.36 -20.98 13.04
C THR A 390 7.93 -21.51 13.05
N LEU A 391 6.98 -20.84 12.39
CA LEU A 391 5.61 -21.31 12.26
C LEU A 391 5.55 -22.67 11.52
N ARG A 392 6.30 -22.80 10.43
CA ARG A 392 6.39 -24.05 9.67
C ARG A 392 6.96 -25.20 10.50
N MET A 393 8.01 -24.95 11.28
CA MET A 393 8.59 -25.94 12.18
C MET A 393 7.61 -26.34 13.28
N PHE A 394 6.97 -25.37 13.92
CA PHE A 394 5.97 -25.60 14.95
C PHE A 394 4.82 -26.48 14.47
N LEU A 395 4.24 -26.18 13.29
CA LEU A 395 3.15 -26.97 12.71
C LEU A 395 3.59 -28.36 12.22
N SER A 396 4.89 -28.66 12.15
CA SER A 396 5.37 -29.99 11.75
C SER A 396 5.33 -31.00 12.87
N GLU A 397 5.44 -30.56 14.10
CA GLU A 397 5.41 -31.41 15.29
C GLU A 397 3.96 -31.68 15.71
N PRO A 398 3.56 -32.91 15.97
CA PRO A 398 2.24 -33.22 16.51
C PRO A 398 2.20 -32.77 17.97
N THR A 399 1.81 -31.55 18.20
CA THR A 399 1.68 -30.98 19.53
C THR A 399 0.23 -31.07 19.99
N THR A 400 0.01 -31.35 21.24
CA THR A 400 -1.31 -31.45 21.88
C THR A 400 -1.32 -30.75 23.24
N GLY A 401 -0.40 -29.78 23.40
CA GLY A 401 -0.26 -29.04 24.65
C GLY A 401 -1.31 -27.94 24.82
N PRO A 402 -1.73 -27.61 26.02
CA PRO A 402 -2.71 -26.55 26.27
C PRO A 402 -2.18 -25.15 25.95
N LEU A 403 -0.87 -24.97 25.79
CA LEU A 403 -0.22 -23.69 25.45
C LEU A 403 -0.04 -23.48 23.95
N ASP A 404 -0.23 -24.48 23.12
CA ASP A 404 0.00 -24.43 21.69
C ASP A 404 -0.84 -23.34 20.96
N PRO A 405 -2.12 -23.12 21.28
CA PRO A 405 -2.87 -22.02 20.70
C PRO A 405 -2.24 -20.65 20.94
N ILE A 406 -1.65 -20.44 22.12
CA ILE A 406 -0.98 -19.18 22.46
C ILE A 406 0.27 -19.00 21.60
N VAL A 407 1.03 -20.07 21.36
CA VAL A 407 2.21 -20.04 20.47
C VAL A 407 1.82 -19.66 19.06
N VAL A 408 0.72 -20.21 18.52
CA VAL A 408 0.20 -19.83 17.20
C VAL A 408 -0.13 -18.32 17.14
N TYR A 409 -0.82 -17.78 18.15
CA TYR A 409 -1.12 -16.34 18.20
C TYR A 409 0.15 -15.48 18.27
N ILE A 410 1.16 -15.88 19.06
CA ILE A 410 2.44 -15.16 19.13
C ILE A 410 3.14 -15.18 17.77
N LEU A 411 3.21 -16.34 17.11
CA LEU A 411 3.84 -16.46 15.79
C LEU A 411 3.11 -15.65 14.72
N CYS A 412 1.77 -15.68 14.70
CA CYS A 412 0.97 -14.84 13.80
C CYS A 412 1.15 -13.34 14.10
N GLY A 413 1.25 -12.96 15.38
CA GLY A 413 1.61 -11.61 15.79
C GLY A 413 2.98 -11.19 15.27
N CYS A 414 3.99 -12.05 15.37
CA CYS A 414 5.34 -11.79 14.81
C CYS A 414 5.32 -11.64 13.28
N LEU A 415 4.54 -12.48 12.58
CA LEU A 415 4.37 -12.34 11.12
C LEU A 415 3.82 -10.96 10.76
N GLY A 416 2.79 -10.50 11.45
CA GLY A 416 2.24 -9.15 11.28
C GLY A 416 3.24 -8.05 11.64
N ALA A 417 3.92 -8.20 12.78
CA ALA A 417 4.89 -7.24 13.29
C ALA A 417 6.03 -6.94 12.32
N PHE A 418 6.47 -7.94 11.58
CA PHE A 418 7.59 -7.79 10.64
C PHE A 418 7.16 -7.60 9.19
N SER A 419 5.92 -7.89 8.81
CA SER A 419 5.48 -7.70 7.43
C SER A 419 4.75 -6.38 7.21
N ILE A 420 3.76 -6.03 8.03
CA ILE A 420 2.89 -4.87 7.80
C ILE A 420 3.67 -3.54 7.77
N PRO A 421 4.70 -3.30 8.61
CA PRO A 421 5.51 -2.08 8.52
C PRO A 421 6.20 -1.88 7.18
N GLN A 422 6.46 -2.94 6.43
CA GLN A 422 7.11 -2.85 5.12
C GLN A 422 6.24 -2.15 4.06
N PHE A 423 4.91 -2.06 4.27
CA PHE A 423 4.00 -1.44 3.30
C PHE A 423 4.20 0.08 3.25
N PRO A 424 3.93 0.86 4.32
CA PRO A 424 4.13 2.30 4.28
C PRO A 424 5.59 2.70 4.07
N ILE A 425 6.53 1.99 4.69
CA ILE A 425 7.97 2.27 4.54
C ILE A 425 8.46 1.94 3.13
N GLY A 426 7.95 0.86 2.53
CA GLY A 426 8.25 0.50 1.15
C GLY A 426 7.72 1.53 0.15
N VAL A 427 6.53 2.07 0.37
CA VAL A 427 5.97 3.13 -0.47
C VAL A 427 6.82 4.41 -0.36
N GLU A 428 7.18 4.83 0.85
CA GLU A 428 8.02 6.03 1.06
C GLU A 428 9.40 5.85 0.43
N LEU A 429 10.05 4.70 0.59
CA LEU A 429 11.30 4.38 -0.08
C LEU A 429 11.16 4.39 -1.61
N GLY A 430 10.00 3.96 -2.15
CA GLY A 430 9.69 4.00 -3.57
C GLY A 430 9.69 5.42 -4.11
N VAL A 431 9.01 6.32 -3.43
CA VAL A 431 8.97 7.75 -3.77
C VAL A 431 10.37 8.36 -3.73
N GLU A 432 11.16 8.06 -2.69
CA GLU A 432 12.55 8.52 -2.56
C GLU A 432 13.44 8.08 -3.72
N THR A 433 13.30 6.82 -4.18
CA THR A 433 14.15 6.24 -5.23
C THR A 433 13.77 6.65 -6.63
N THR A 434 12.49 6.99 -6.87
CA THR A 434 11.96 7.34 -8.20
C THR A 434 11.87 8.83 -8.45
N PHE A 435 12.06 9.67 -7.45
CA PHE A 435 12.02 11.11 -7.63
C PHE A 435 12.79 11.54 -8.91
N PRO A 436 12.24 12.41 -9.79
CA PRO A 436 11.05 13.28 -9.62
C PRO A 436 9.73 12.72 -10.20
N VAL A 437 9.54 11.41 -10.25
CA VAL A 437 8.26 10.79 -10.66
C VAL A 437 7.18 11.14 -9.64
N MET A 438 5.94 11.35 -10.11
CA MET A 438 4.78 11.63 -9.24
C MET A 438 4.54 10.51 -8.22
N GLU A 439 4.23 10.89 -6.99
CA GLU A 439 4.14 9.96 -5.85
C GLU A 439 3.06 8.89 -6.03
N ALA A 440 1.88 9.29 -6.57
CA ALA A 440 0.81 8.33 -6.83
C ALA A 440 1.18 7.31 -7.93
N THR A 441 1.94 7.73 -8.95
CA THR A 441 2.44 6.81 -9.99
C THR A 441 3.49 5.85 -9.40
N SER A 442 4.43 6.33 -8.60
CA SER A 442 5.46 5.49 -7.96
C SER A 442 4.84 4.47 -7.01
N SER A 443 4.00 4.93 -6.07
CA SER A 443 3.32 4.06 -5.11
C SER A 443 2.37 3.08 -5.80
N GLY A 444 1.65 3.52 -6.83
CA GLY A 444 0.72 2.68 -7.58
C GLY A 444 1.39 1.53 -8.33
N VAL A 445 2.59 1.75 -8.90
CA VAL A 445 3.37 0.67 -9.54
C VAL A 445 3.76 -0.40 -8.51
N LEU A 446 4.18 -0.01 -7.30
CA LEU A 446 4.46 -0.95 -6.20
C LEU A 446 3.24 -1.78 -5.85
N VAL A 447 2.09 -1.12 -5.69
CA VAL A 447 0.83 -1.75 -5.30
C VAL A 447 0.31 -2.71 -6.37
N ILE A 448 0.33 -2.30 -7.64
CA ILE A 448 -0.09 -3.17 -8.76
C ILE A 448 0.76 -4.44 -8.79
N PHE A 449 2.07 -4.31 -8.61
CA PHE A 449 2.97 -5.46 -8.59
C PHE A 449 2.73 -6.34 -7.36
N GLY A 450 2.46 -5.74 -6.20
CA GLY A 450 2.03 -6.43 -4.99
C GLY A 450 0.73 -7.21 -5.20
N SER A 451 -0.28 -6.61 -5.82
CA SER A 451 -1.56 -7.25 -6.14
C SER A 451 -1.40 -8.40 -7.14
N LEU A 452 -0.51 -8.25 -8.14
CA LEU A 452 -0.20 -9.32 -9.08
C LEU A 452 0.39 -10.55 -8.37
N PHE A 453 1.32 -10.33 -7.45
CA PHE A 453 1.89 -11.43 -6.66
C PHE A 453 0.86 -12.02 -5.70
N MET A 454 0.02 -11.20 -5.09
CA MET A 454 -1.06 -11.65 -4.23
C MET A 454 -2.14 -12.42 -5.00
N PHE A 455 -2.31 -12.17 -6.30
CA PHE A 455 -3.13 -13.00 -7.18
C PHE A 455 -2.46 -14.35 -7.47
N ILE A 456 -1.16 -14.37 -7.78
CA ILE A 456 -0.44 -15.58 -8.22
C ILE A 456 -0.11 -16.53 -7.05
N ILE A 457 0.34 -16.00 -5.90
CA ILE A 457 0.90 -16.83 -4.81
C ILE A 457 -0.14 -17.77 -4.18
N PRO A 458 -1.40 -17.38 -3.89
CA PRO A 458 -2.39 -18.32 -3.38
C PRO A 458 -2.67 -19.49 -4.33
N PHE A 459 -2.68 -19.25 -5.66
CA PHE A 459 -2.81 -20.35 -6.62
C PHE A 459 -1.60 -21.28 -6.62
N VAL A 460 -0.39 -20.74 -6.44
CA VAL A 460 0.82 -21.55 -6.29
C VAL A 460 0.72 -22.39 -5.01
N GLN A 461 0.27 -21.83 -3.89
CA GLN A 461 0.08 -22.54 -2.63
C GLN A 461 -0.95 -23.66 -2.79
N THR A 462 -2.12 -23.36 -3.35
CA THR A 462 -3.18 -24.33 -3.60
C THR A 462 -2.74 -25.44 -4.56
N TYR A 463 -2.01 -25.08 -5.63
CA TYR A 463 -1.46 -26.05 -6.57
C TYR A 463 -0.42 -26.96 -5.89
N THR A 464 0.48 -26.40 -5.09
CA THR A 464 1.48 -27.17 -4.35
C THR A 464 0.86 -28.04 -3.25
N GLU A 465 -0.24 -27.60 -2.65
CA GLU A 465 -1.04 -28.41 -1.75
C GLU A 465 -1.65 -29.62 -2.46
N SER A 466 -2.12 -29.46 -3.70
CA SER A 466 -2.65 -30.59 -4.49
C SER A 466 -1.58 -31.61 -4.88
N MET A 467 -0.32 -31.21 -4.94
CA MET A 467 0.83 -32.06 -5.22
C MET A 467 1.29 -32.80 -3.96
N ARG A 468 0.81 -34.00 -3.70
CA ARG A 468 1.29 -34.90 -2.62
C ARG A 468 2.71 -35.45 -2.89
N LEU A 469 3.66 -34.60 -3.31
CA LEU A 469 4.95 -35.02 -3.82
C LEU A 469 5.93 -35.53 -2.74
N PHE A 470 5.96 -34.86 -1.56
CA PHE A 470 7.00 -35.12 -0.55
C PHE A 470 6.46 -35.44 0.85
N TYR A 471 5.20 -35.12 1.12
CA TYR A 471 4.61 -35.23 2.44
C TYR A 471 3.23 -35.89 2.41
N ALA A 472 2.92 -36.70 3.45
CA ALA A 472 1.57 -37.23 3.66
C ALA A 472 0.53 -36.11 3.86
N GLN A 473 0.96 -35.00 4.51
CA GLN A 473 0.17 -33.78 4.70
C GLN A 473 0.55 -32.77 3.62
N SER A 474 -0.33 -32.53 2.68
CA SER A 474 -0.10 -31.73 1.48
C SER A 474 0.23 -30.25 1.76
N TRP A 475 -0.34 -29.68 2.81
CA TRP A 475 -0.10 -28.29 3.21
C TRP A 475 1.36 -27.99 3.63
N LYS A 476 2.13 -29.01 4.06
CA LYS A 476 3.55 -28.84 4.43
C LYS A 476 4.39 -28.32 3.27
N PHE A 477 4.15 -28.83 2.07
CA PHE A 477 4.87 -28.39 0.88
C PHE A 477 4.54 -26.94 0.48
N ALA A 478 3.29 -26.52 0.62
CA ALA A 478 2.89 -25.14 0.36
C ALA A 478 3.57 -24.15 1.34
N LEU A 479 3.70 -24.53 2.61
CA LEU A 479 4.46 -23.74 3.59
C LEU A 479 5.97 -23.71 3.30
N ASP A 480 6.55 -24.84 2.85
CA ASP A 480 7.98 -24.88 2.46
C ASP A 480 8.27 -23.94 1.27
N VAL A 481 7.35 -23.86 0.30
CA VAL A 481 7.45 -22.89 -0.79
C VAL A 481 7.40 -21.44 -0.25
N THR A 482 6.52 -21.17 0.70
CA THR A 482 6.44 -19.85 1.36
C THR A 482 7.74 -19.50 2.11
N CYS A 483 8.32 -20.48 2.83
CA CYS A 483 9.64 -20.33 3.46
C CYS A 483 10.73 -20.01 2.41
N GLY A 484 10.77 -20.76 1.31
CA GLY A 484 11.73 -20.53 0.23
C GLY A 484 11.63 -19.14 -0.39
N LEU A 485 10.41 -18.66 -0.65
CA LEU A 485 10.19 -17.30 -1.17
C LEU A 485 10.57 -16.21 -0.16
N SER A 486 10.31 -16.45 1.14
CA SER A 486 10.73 -15.51 2.19
C SER A 486 12.25 -15.43 2.31
N LEU A 487 12.98 -16.54 2.18
CA LEU A 487 14.44 -16.57 2.15
C LEU A 487 15.01 -15.84 0.92
N ILE A 488 14.38 -15.97 -0.25
CA ILE A 488 14.75 -15.21 -1.45
C ILE A 488 14.61 -13.71 -1.17
N SER A 489 13.54 -13.27 -0.49
CA SER A 489 13.39 -11.86 -0.12
C SER A 489 14.47 -11.37 0.85
N VAL A 490 14.92 -12.21 1.78
CA VAL A 490 16.08 -11.90 2.66
C VAL A 490 17.34 -11.67 1.84
N VAL A 491 17.67 -12.57 0.92
CA VAL A 491 18.85 -12.44 0.04
C VAL A 491 18.75 -11.14 -0.79
N LEU A 492 17.60 -10.86 -1.39
CA LEU A 492 17.38 -9.64 -2.16
C LEU A 492 17.55 -8.38 -1.30
N SER A 493 17.01 -8.37 -0.07
CA SER A 493 17.06 -7.20 0.81
C SER A 493 18.48 -6.91 1.33
N LEU A 494 19.24 -7.95 1.69
CA LEU A 494 20.57 -7.80 2.30
C LEU A 494 21.63 -7.44 1.25
N PHE A 495 21.65 -8.12 0.11
CA PHE A 495 22.74 -8.01 -0.86
C PHE A 495 22.46 -7.04 -2.00
N PHE A 496 21.22 -6.94 -2.46
CA PHE A 496 20.86 -6.20 -3.68
C PHE A 496 20.17 -4.87 -3.44
N LEU A 497 19.51 -4.66 -2.29
CA LEU A 497 18.83 -3.41 -1.97
C LEU A 497 19.85 -2.33 -1.58
N LYS A 498 20.14 -1.40 -2.51
CA LYS A 498 21.06 -0.26 -2.33
C LYS A 498 20.44 1.02 -2.92
N PRO A 499 19.28 1.48 -2.38
CA PRO A 499 18.57 2.63 -2.93
C PRO A 499 19.34 3.93 -2.70
N ARG A 500 19.14 4.90 -3.61
CA ARG A 500 19.54 6.29 -3.42
C ARG A 500 18.33 7.11 -2.98
N TYR A 501 18.48 7.92 -1.96
CA TYR A 501 17.45 8.82 -1.44
C TYR A 501 17.48 10.16 -2.20
N ARG A 502 17.00 10.15 -3.46
CA ARG A 502 17.11 11.30 -4.38
C ARG A 502 16.35 12.53 -3.90
N ARG A 503 15.19 12.35 -3.29
CA ARG A 503 14.38 13.44 -2.75
C ARG A 503 15.07 14.09 -1.56
N LEU A 504 15.57 13.27 -0.63
CA LEU A 504 16.29 13.74 0.54
C LEU A 504 17.61 14.45 0.15
N GLU A 505 18.34 13.92 -0.85
CA GLU A 505 19.53 14.57 -1.39
C GLU A 505 19.21 15.99 -1.90
N LEU A 506 18.08 16.17 -2.58
CA LEU A 506 17.64 17.48 -3.09
C LEU A 506 17.19 18.43 -1.97
N GLU A 507 16.46 17.93 -0.97
CA GLU A 507 16.02 18.72 0.19
C GLU A 507 17.24 19.23 0.98
N ASN A 508 18.23 18.37 1.24
CA ASN A 508 19.47 18.73 1.92
C ASN A 508 20.29 19.76 1.11
N ALA A 509 20.37 19.61 -0.23
CA ALA A 509 21.06 20.57 -1.08
C ALA A 509 20.38 21.95 -1.05
N LYS A 510 19.04 22.01 -1.01
CA LYS A 510 18.31 23.27 -0.89
C LYS A 510 18.48 23.93 0.48
N SER A 511 18.46 23.14 1.57
CA SER A 511 18.69 23.65 2.93
C SER A 511 20.10 24.21 3.11
N ALA A 512 21.10 23.63 2.43
CA ALA A 512 22.47 24.12 2.45
C ALA A 512 22.66 25.43 1.64
N LEU A 513 21.76 25.73 0.70
CA LEU A 513 21.79 26.92 -0.15
C LEU A 513 20.99 28.10 0.43
N SER A 514 20.09 27.88 1.38
CA SER A 514 19.41 28.92 2.16
C SER A 514 20.12 29.04 3.52
N PRO A 515 21.01 30.03 3.74
CA PRO A 515 21.52 30.31 5.07
C PRO A 515 20.33 30.68 5.97
N GLU A 516 20.22 30.07 7.13
CA GLU A 516 19.27 30.43 8.15
C GLU A 516 19.38 31.93 8.44
N GLU A 517 18.37 32.73 8.12
CA GLU A 517 18.18 33.97 8.85
C GLU A 517 17.99 33.58 10.31
N PRO A 518 18.79 34.15 11.25
CA PRO A 518 18.64 33.83 12.66
C PRO A 518 17.20 34.19 13.05
N VAL A 519 16.46 33.21 13.56
CA VAL A 519 15.18 33.44 14.23
C VAL A 519 15.45 34.38 15.38
N VAL A 520 15.29 35.66 15.15
CA VAL A 520 15.21 36.69 16.21
C VAL A 520 13.98 36.32 17.01
N THR A 521 14.21 35.63 18.11
CA THR A 521 13.20 35.35 19.11
C THR A 521 12.62 36.69 19.58
N ALA A 522 11.38 36.95 19.17
CA ALA A 522 10.58 38.10 19.63
C ALA A 522 10.26 38.02 21.15
N ARG A 523 11.29 37.78 21.96
CA ARG A 523 11.21 37.75 23.43
C ARG A 523 11.93 38.88 24.13
N THR A 524 12.60 39.76 23.37
CA THR A 524 13.32 40.92 23.96
C THR A 524 12.71 42.28 23.64
N ALA A 525 11.58 42.33 22.91
CA ALA A 525 10.93 43.61 22.62
C ALA A 525 9.75 43.98 23.56
N ALA A 526 9.42 43.12 24.53
CA ALA A 526 8.32 43.38 25.49
C ALA A 526 8.80 43.91 26.84
N SER A 527 10.12 43.99 27.11
CA SER A 527 10.66 44.49 28.38
C SER A 527 11.10 45.96 28.37
N ASP A 528 11.11 46.63 27.18
CA ASP A 528 11.59 48.03 27.08
C ASP A 528 10.48 49.06 26.90
N ILE A 529 9.20 48.68 27.01
CA ILE A 529 8.06 49.63 26.93
C ILE A 529 7.46 49.95 28.33
N GLU A 530 7.93 49.38 29.41
CA GLU A 530 7.41 49.66 30.76
C GLU A 530 8.31 50.63 31.59
N MET A 531 9.31 51.26 31.00
CA MET A 531 10.08 52.32 31.69
C MET A 531 10.37 53.51 30.77
N ARG A 532 9.33 54.20 30.32
CA ARG A 532 9.39 55.67 30.02
C ARG A 532 8.00 56.29 30.16
#